data_d62272ad15f5d6ace795e9e996374017
#
_entry.id   d62272ad15f5d6ace795e9e996374017
#
_cell.length_a   1.000
_cell.length_b   1.000
_cell.length_c   1.000
_cell.angle_alpha   90.00
_cell.angle_beta   90.00
_cell.angle_gamma   90.00
#
_symmetry.space_group_name_H-M   'P 1'
#
loop_
_entity.id
_entity.type
_entity.pdbx_description
1 polymer ?
#
loop_
_entity_poly.entity_id
_entity_poly.type
_entity_poly.pdbx_seq_one_letter_code
_entity_poly.pdbx_strand_id
1 'polypeptide(L)'
;IYYQLCHRRKSQQITTSMRLQPRQWDARRGCVITPLSGEAHALLSVQQRIDRDLCLLHTIIRDFEFRQEGYSLRDVVDRFRKSRRSTVLAYVETQAARLEANGKLGTARNYRRTLGSFSDFLGGRDIPFSLVDERLVGQYDDWLRRRGVVRNTVSFYMRILRAVYNRAVKEDVVPQTDPFRHVYTGVDQTCKRAVGEDVVVRLRQLDLTHSPSLALARDIFIFSYCTRGMAFVDIAFLRNQDIVGDT
;
A
#
# COMPACT_ATOMS: atom_id res chain seq x y z
N ILE A 1 -6.01 -27.79 15.31
CA ILE A 1 -6.73 -26.67 15.95
C ILE A 1 -7.87 -26.26 15.04
N TYR A 2 -9.00 -25.88 15.63
CA TYR A 2 -10.13 -25.24 14.95
C TYR A 2 -10.64 -24.08 15.79
N TYR A 3 -11.23 -23.08 15.15
CA TYR A 3 -11.97 -22.02 15.82
C TYR A 3 -13.44 -22.36 15.80
N GLN A 4 -14.13 -22.21 16.92
CA GLN A 4 -15.56 -22.39 17.01
C GLN A 4 -16.23 -21.02 17.15
N LEU A 5 -17.07 -20.68 16.19
CA LEU A 5 -17.90 -19.48 16.19
C LEU A 5 -19.31 -19.84 16.64
N CYS A 6 -19.85 -19.09 17.60
CA CYS A 6 -21.22 -19.27 18.09
C CYS A 6 -22.01 -17.97 17.95
N HIS A 7 -23.17 -18.00 17.31
CA HIS A 7 -24.07 -16.86 17.18
C HIS A 7 -25.53 -17.33 17.07
N ARG A 8 -26.44 -16.73 17.85
CA ARG A 8 -27.89 -17.03 17.84
C ARG A 8 -28.20 -18.53 17.86
N ARG A 9 -27.63 -19.27 18.82
CA ARG A 9 -27.79 -20.72 19.03
C ARG A 9 -27.29 -21.59 17.86
N LYS A 10 -26.55 -21.03 16.90
CA LYS A 10 -25.87 -21.80 15.86
C LYS A 10 -24.36 -21.79 16.12
N SER A 11 -23.68 -22.86 15.73
CA SER A 11 -22.22 -22.95 15.81
C SER A 11 -21.64 -23.36 14.46
N GLN A 12 -20.45 -22.85 14.15
CA GLN A 12 -19.68 -23.22 12.96
C GLN A 12 -18.22 -23.32 13.29
N GLN A 13 -17.54 -24.32 12.73
CA GLN A 13 -16.11 -24.54 12.94
C GLN A 13 -15.30 -24.09 11.73
N ILE A 14 -14.16 -23.46 12.02
CA ILE A 14 -13.14 -23.12 11.02
C ILE A 14 -11.92 -23.99 11.32
N THR A 15 -11.68 -25.00 10.50
CA THR A 15 -10.49 -25.85 10.63
C THR A 15 -9.25 -25.09 10.17
N THR A 16 -8.16 -25.21 10.92
CA THR A 16 -6.86 -24.64 10.60
C THR A 16 -5.87 -25.72 10.15
N SER A 17 -4.78 -25.31 9.50
CA SER A 17 -3.65 -26.21 9.21
C SER A 17 -2.69 -26.42 10.39
N MET A 18 -2.96 -25.77 11.53
CA MET A 18 -2.11 -25.85 12.72
C MET A 18 -2.38 -27.14 13.48
N ARG A 19 -1.29 -27.82 13.87
CA ARG A 19 -1.35 -29.06 14.68
C ARG A 19 -0.57 -28.84 15.96
N LEU A 20 -1.17 -29.21 17.10
CA LEU A 20 -0.53 -29.23 18.40
C LEU A 20 -0.77 -30.61 19.04
N GLN A 21 0.15 -31.04 19.84
CA GLN A 21 -0.06 -32.19 20.71
C GLN A 21 -0.92 -31.75 21.91
N PRO A 22 -1.75 -32.63 22.50
CA PRO A 22 -2.60 -32.26 23.64
C PRO A 22 -1.82 -31.63 24.80
N ARG A 23 -0.60 -32.09 25.06
CA ARG A 23 0.30 -31.53 26.09
C ARG A 23 0.84 -30.13 25.82
N GLN A 24 0.69 -29.65 24.60
CA GLN A 24 1.16 -28.32 24.19
C GLN A 24 0.05 -27.26 24.26
N TRP A 25 -1.15 -27.60 24.70
CA TRP A 25 -2.31 -26.73 24.75
C TRP A 25 -2.92 -26.65 26.16
N ASP A 26 -3.03 -25.44 26.71
CA ASP A 26 -3.77 -25.16 27.93
C ASP A 26 -5.23 -24.83 27.57
N ALA A 27 -6.12 -25.79 27.78
CA ALA A 27 -7.54 -25.64 27.49
C ALA A 27 -8.27 -24.61 28.40
N ARG A 28 -7.73 -24.35 29.62
CA ARG A 28 -8.31 -23.40 30.57
C ARG A 28 -7.95 -21.98 30.19
N ARG A 29 -6.72 -21.76 29.77
CA ARG A 29 -6.20 -20.42 29.34
C ARG A 29 -6.41 -20.15 27.85
N GLY A 30 -6.71 -21.18 27.06
CA GLY A 30 -6.84 -21.04 25.60
C GLY A 30 -5.55 -20.66 24.90
N CYS A 31 -4.40 -21.09 25.41
CA CYS A 31 -3.09 -20.73 24.89
C CYS A 31 -2.15 -21.93 24.75
N VAL A 32 -1.07 -21.74 23.97
CA VAL A 32 -0.03 -22.73 23.77
C VAL A 32 0.89 -22.73 24.98
N ILE A 33 1.20 -23.92 25.51
CA ILE A 33 2.18 -24.14 26.58
C ILE A 33 3.57 -24.12 25.96
N THR A 34 4.38 -23.11 26.29
CA THR A 34 5.72 -22.93 25.72
C THR A 34 6.75 -23.56 26.67
N PRO A 35 7.48 -24.62 26.28
CA PRO A 35 8.56 -25.16 27.06
C PRO A 35 9.78 -24.25 27.12
N LEU A 36 10.60 -24.38 28.15
CA LEU A 36 11.80 -23.56 28.35
C LEU A 36 12.97 -23.88 27.37
N SER A 37 12.85 -24.93 26.55
CA SER A 37 13.95 -25.39 25.66
C SER A 37 13.45 -25.90 24.29
N GLY A 38 14.27 -25.74 23.26
CA GLY A 38 14.25 -26.41 21.95
C GLY A 38 13.10 -26.03 20.99
N GLU A 39 11.87 -26.36 21.30
CA GLU A 39 10.70 -26.13 20.41
C GLU A 39 9.96 -24.82 20.69
N ALA A 40 10.45 -23.98 21.58
CA ALA A 40 9.80 -22.76 22.04
C ALA A 40 9.45 -21.81 20.89
N HIS A 41 10.35 -21.63 19.92
CA HIS A 41 10.15 -20.71 18.81
C HIS A 41 9.00 -21.15 17.86
N ALA A 42 8.92 -22.45 17.56
CA ALA A 42 7.85 -22.98 16.71
C ALA A 42 6.47 -22.84 17.40
N LEU A 43 6.40 -23.12 18.69
CA LEU A 43 5.18 -23.00 19.49
C LEU A 43 4.75 -21.54 19.69
N LEU A 44 5.70 -20.62 19.89
CA LEU A 44 5.42 -19.18 19.92
C LEU A 44 4.85 -18.67 18.58
N SER A 45 5.38 -19.16 17.45
CA SER A 45 4.86 -18.79 16.12
C SER A 45 3.41 -19.28 15.92
N VAL A 46 3.07 -20.44 16.46
CA VAL A 46 1.69 -20.97 16.45
C VAL A 46 0.78 -20.10 17.32
N GLN A 47 1.22 -19.73 18.54
CA GLN A 47 0.45 -18.82 19.40
C GLN A 47 0.20 -17.47 18.72
N GLN A 48 1.23 -16.84 18.18
CA GLN A 48 1.10 -15.57 17.46
C GLN A 48 0.12 -15.67 16.27
N ARG A 49 0.08 -16.83 15.60
CA ARG A 49 -0.87 -17.05 14.51
C ARG A 49 -2.30 -17.20 15.03
N ILE A 50 -2.50 -17.89 16.15
CA ILE A 50 -3.81 -18.01 16.81
C ILE A 50 -4.31 -16.61 17.21
N ASP A 51 -3.47 -15.82 17.88
CA ASP A 51 -3.82 -14.49 18.36
C ASP A 51 -4.23 -13.56 17.19
N ARG A 52 -3.49 -13.62 16.08
CA ARG A 52 -3.82 -12.85 14.85
C ARG A 52 -5.14 -13.30 14.23
N ASP A 53 -5.36 -14.63 14.11
CA ASP A 53 -6.60 -15.15 13.54
C ASP A 53 -7.81 -14.78 14.41
N LEU A 54 -7.68 -14.82 15.74
CA LEU A 54 -8.72 -14.38 16.68
C LEU A 54 -8.97 -12.88 16.58
N CYS A 55 -7.92 -12.07 16.54
CA CYS A 55 -8.05 -10.62 16.36
C CYS A 55 -8.79 -10.28 15.06
N LEU A 56 -8.45 -10.96 13.96
CA LEU A 56 -9.13 -10.79 12.66
C LEU A 56 -10.61 -11.18 12.74
N LEU A 57 -10.94 -12.33 13.37
CA LEU A 57 -12.32 -12.78 13.56
C LEU A 57 -13.13 -11.78 14.39
N HIS A 58 -12.58 -11.31 15.50
CA HIS A 58 -13.20 -10.29 16.34
C HIS A 58 -13.43 -8.97 15.59
N THR A 59 -12.47 -8.57 14.76
CA THR A 59 -12.61 -7.34 13.96
C THR A 59 -13.70 -7.48 12.89
N ILE A 60 -13.78 -8.64 12.23
CA ILE A 60 -14.84 -8.93 11.25
C ILE A 60 -16.21 -8.89 11.92
N ILE A 61 -16.37 -9.52 13.10
CA ILE A 61 -17.63 -9.53 13.83
C ILE A 61 -18.04 -8.12 14.24
N ARG A 62 -17.10 -7.33 14.84
CA ARG A 62 -17.37 -5.93 15.21
C ARG A 62 -17.76 -5.06 14.02
N ASP A 63 -17.16 -5.29 12.86
CA ASP A 63 -17.51 -4.54 11.65
C ASP A 63 -18.94 -4.85 11.17
N PHE A 64 -19.38 -6.11 11.24
CA PHE A 64 -20.79 -6.46 10.98
C PHE A 64 -21.74 -5.84 12.00
N GLU A 65 -21.38 -5.86 13.29
CA GLU A 65 -22.18 -5.26 14.37
C GLU A 65 -22.26 -3.73 14.22
N PHE A 66 -21.17 -3.07 13.86
CA PHE A 66 -21.13 -1.62 13.64
C PHE A 66 -22.00 -1.18 12.46
N ARG A 67 -22.02 -1.95 11.38
CA ARG A 67 -22.87 -1.66 10.20
C ARG A 67 -24.34 -1.91 10.45
N GLN A 68 -24.71 -2.51 11.58
CA GLN A 68 -26.07 -2.91 11.94
C GLN A 68 -26.76 -3.81 10.88
N GLU A 69 -25.95 -4.45 10.04
CA GLU A 69 -26.42 -5.42 9.05
C GLU A 69 -26.61 -6.80 9.72
N GLY A 70 -27.74 -7.44 9.44
CA GLY A 70 -27.92 -8.82 9.87
C GLY A 70 -26.90 -9.73 9.20
N TYR A 71 -26.08 -10.42 9.97
CA TYR A 71 -25.07 -11.36 9.45
C TYR A 71 -25.27 -12.79 9.96
N SER A 72 -24.79 -13.74 9.18
CA SER A 72 -24.74 -15.16 9.54
C SER A 72 -23.30 -15.58 9.88
N LEU A 73 -23.15 -16.72 10.56
CA LEU A 73 -21.82 -17.32 10.80
C LEU A 73 -21.08 -17.61 9.49
N ARG A 74 -21.82 -17.94 8.43
CA ARG A 74 -21.23 -18.19 7.10
C ARG A 74 -20.57 -16.93 6.53
N ASP A 75 -21.21 -15.77 6.67
CA ASP A 75 -20.65 -14.51 6.18
C ASP A 75 -19.33 -14.17 6.88
N VAL A 76 -19.26 -14.41 8.20
CA VAL A 76 -18.02 -14.25 8.98
C VAL A 76 -16.94 -15.21 8.49
N VAL A 77 -17.26 -16.48 8.27
CA VAL A 77 -16.31 -17.50 7.78
C VAL A 77 -15.82 -17.19 6.38
N ASP A 78 -16.70 -16.79 5.47
CA ASP A 78 -16.35 -16.49 4.09
C ASP A 78 -15.46 -15.24 4.02
N ARG A 79 -15.76 -14.19 4.80
CA ARG A 79 -14.92 -12.99 4.90
C ARG A 79 -13.56 -13.29 5.53
N PHE A 80 -13.50 -14.11 6.56
CA PHE A 80 -12.25 -14.57 7.17
C PHE A 80 -11.37 -15.35 6.17
N ARG A 81 -11.97 -16.28 5.40
CA ARG A 81 -11.26 -17.03 4.37
C ARG A 81 -10.76 -16.14 3.24
N LYS A 82 -11.57 -15.18 2.80
CA LYS A 82 -11.20 -14.18 1.79
C LYS A 82 -10.01 -13.36 2.25
N SER A 83 -10.06 -12.82 3.47
CA SER A 83 -8.96 -12.03 4.07
C SER A 83 -7.65 -12.81 4.20
N ARG A 84 -7.74 -14.11 4.49
CA ARG A 84 -6.53 -14.97 4.58
C ARG A 84 -5.94 -15.37 3.23
N ARG A 85 -6.75 -15.43 2.17
CA ARG A 85 -6.29 -15.78 0.82
C ARG A 85 -5.75 -14.58 0.06
N SER A 86 -6.24 -13.40 0.33
CA SER A 86 -5.82 -12.18 -0.34
C SER A 86 -4.49 -11.69 0.23
N THR A 87 -3.48 -11.66 -0.62
CA THR A 87 -2.14 -11.18 -0.26
C THR A 87 -1.92 -9.78 -0.80
N VAL A 88 -1.07 -9.02 -0.12
CA VAL A 88 -0.89 -7.58 -0.38
C VAL A 88 -0.24 -7.33 -1.73
N LEU A 89 0.88 -8.04 -2.00
CA LEU A 89 1.64 -7.80 -3.23
C LEU A 89 0.83 -8.18 -4.48
N ALA A 90 0.17 -9.35 -4.46
CA ALA A 90 -0.70 -9.80 -5.55
C ALA A 90 -1.88 -8.84 -5.76
N TYR A 91 -2.45 -8.30 -4.69
CA TYR A 91 -3.55 -7.33 -4.78
C TYR A 91 -3.09 -5.99 -5.37
N VAL A 92 -1.93 -5.46 -4.94
CA VAL A 92 -1.36 -4.22 -5.51
C VAL A 92 -1.11 -4.37 -7.00
N GLU A 93 -0.55 -5.51 -7.45
CA GLU A 93 -0.32 -5.75 -8.88
C GLU A 93 -1.64 -5.82 -9.66
N THR A 94 -2.67 -6.48 -9.09
CA THR A 94 -4.01 -6.51 -9.70
C THR A 94 -4.59 -5.09 -9.85
N GLN A 95 -4.41 -4.22 -8.84
CA GLN A 95 -4.85 -2.83 -8.92
C GLN A 95 -4.04 -2.02 -9.94
N ALA A 96 -2.72 -2.25 -10.04
CA ALA A 96 -1.87 -1.61 -11.03
C ALA A 96 -2.30 -2.00 -12.47
N ALA A 97 -2.55 -3.27 -12.71
CA ALA A 97 -3.05 -3.77 -13.99
C ALA A 97 -4.42 -3.17 -14.36
N ARG A 98 -5.34 -3.05 -13.40
CA ARG A 98 -6.64 -2.38 -13.61
C ARG A 98 -6.48 -0.89 -13.97
N LEU A 99 -5.56 -0.19 -13.33
CA LEU A 99 -5.27 1.22 -13.65
C LEU A 99 -4.68 1.35 -15.05
N GLU A 100 -3.81 0.44 -15.46
CA GLU A 100 -3.20 0.40 -16.79
C GLU A 100 -4.26 0.14 -17.87
N ALA A 101 -5.13 -0.84 -17.66
CA ALA A 101 -6.25 -1.12 -18.58
C ALA A 101 -7.22 0.07 -18.75
N ASN A 102 -7.32 0.93 -17.72
CA ASN A 102 -8.11 2.16 -17.75
C ASN A 102 -7.32 3.40 -18.27
N GLY A 103 -6.16 3.21 -18.90
CA GLY A 103 -5.32 4.27 -19.46
C GLY A 103 -4.56 5.12 -18.42
N LYS A 104 -4.63 4.81 -17.12
CA LYS A 104 -3.98 5.56 -16.04
C LYS A 104 -2.53 5.10 -15.83
N LEU A 105 -1.73 5.14 -16.91
CA LEU A 105 -0.37 4.58 -16.95
C LEU A 105 0.57 5.16 -15.87
N GLY A 106 0.52 6.48 -15.63
CA GLY A 106 1.32 7.14 -14.61
C GLY A 106 1.01 6.63 -13.19
N THR A 107 -0.28 6.46 -12.88
CA THR A 107 -0.72 5.92 -11.59
C THR A 107 -0.35 4.45 -11.44
N ALA A 108 -0.52 3.64 -12.49
CA ALA A 108 -0.12 2.23 -12.50
C ALA A 108 1.38 2.08 -12.22
N ARG A 109 2.23 2.89 -12.86
CA ARG A 109 3.69 2.94 -12.62
C ARG A 109 4.00 3.26 -11.16
N ASN A 110 3.29 4.22 -10.56
CA ASN A 110 3.47 4.58 -9.16
C ASN A 110 3.10 3.43 -8.21
N TYR A 111 2.03 2.69 -8.51
CA TYR A 111 1.64 1.50 -7.75
C TYR A 111 2.73 0.41 -7.82
N ARG A 112 3.26 0.11 -9.02
CA ARG A 112 4.35 -0.87 -9.18
C ARG A 112 5.64 -0.44 -8.51
N ARG A 113 5.97 0.86 -8.52
CA ARG A 113 7.13 1.39 -7.78
C ARG A 113 6.98 1.16 -6.27
N THR A 114 5.80 1.42 -5.72
CA THR A 114 5.49 1.17 -4.31
C THR A 114 5.51 -0.33 -4.01
N LEU A 115 4.95 -1.16 -4.90
CA LEU A 115 4.99 -2.62 -4.81
C LEU A 115 6.43 -3.14 -4.72
N GLY A 116 7.32 -2.69 -5.60
CA GLY A 116 8.74 -3.09 -5.59
C GLY A 116 9.40 -2.74 -4.25
N SER A 117 9.24 -1.49 -3.78
CA SER A 117 9.78 -1.06 -2.49
C SER A 117 9.24 -1.86 -1.30
N PHE A 118 7.94 -2.15 -1.29
CA PHE A 118 7.33 -2.93 -0.21
C PHE A 118 7.73 -4.41 -0.27
N SER A 119 7.86 -4.97 -1.48
CA SER A 119 8.39 -6.32 -1.71
C SER A 119 9.83 -6.46 -1.20
N ASP A 120 10.70 -5.47 -1.47
CA ASP A 120 12.07 -5.44 -0.96
C ASP A 120 12.10 -5.46 0.58
N PHE A 121 11.23 -4.66 1.23
CA PHE A 121 11.08 -4.66 2.69
C PHE A 121 10.65 -6.02 3.23
N LEU A 122 9.75 -6.72 2.53
CA LEU A 122 9.26 -8.05 2.91
C LEU A 122 10.23 -9.19 2.53
N GLY A 123 11.38 -8.89 1.91
CA GLY A 123 12.33 -9.88 1.42
C GLY A 123 11.76 -10.77 0.30
N GLY A 124 10.91 -10.19 -0.56
CA GLY A 124 10.25 -10.87 -1.69
C GLY A 124 9.09 -11.79 -1.31
N ARG A 125 8.75 -11.89 -0.01
CA ARG A 125 7.64 -12.74 0.46
C ARG A 125 6.33 -11.95 0.50
N ASP A 126 5.29 -12.46 -0.16
CA ASP A 126 3.96 -11.87 -0.06
C ASP A 126 3.30 -12.21 1.28
N ILE A 127 2.53 -11.28 1.81
CA ILE A 127 1.84 -11.43 3.10
C ILE A 127 0.33 -11.23 2.94
N PRO A 128 -0.50 -11.94 3.74
CA PRO A 128 -1.93 -11.67 3.75
C PRO A 128 -2.23 -10.30 4.37
N PHE A 129 -3.32 -9.67 3.94
CA PHE A 129 -3.76 -8.37 4.48
C PHE A 129 -3.98 -8.36 5.99
N SER A 130 -4.30 -9.52 6.59
CA SER A 130 -4.45 -9.66 8.04
C SER A 130 -3.17 -9.39 8.84
N LEU A 131 -2.01 -9.31 8.17
CA LEU A 131 -0.73 -8.94 8.79
C LEU A 131 -0.38 -7.46 8.63
N VAL A 132 -1.20 -6.70 7.89
CA VAL A 132 -1.00 -5.26 7.74
C VAL A 132 -1.61 -4.55 8.95
N ASP A 133 -0.79 -4.34 9.95
CA ASP A 133 -1.10 -3.63 11.19
C ASP A 133 -0.23 -2.37 11.34
N GLU A 134 -0.49 -1.56 12.37
CA GLU A 134 0.29 -0.35 12.67
C GLU A 134 1.77 -0.65 12.85
N ARG A 135 2.10 -1.80 13.45
CA ARG A 135 3.47 -2.22 13.70
C ARG A 135 4.22 -2.47 12.40
N LEU A 136 3.63 -3.24 11.47
CA LEU A 136 4.24 -3.53 10.18
C LEU A 136 4.45 -2.25 9.37
N VAL A 137 3.45 -1.35 9.36
CA VAL A 137 3.52 -0.08 8.64
C VAL A 137 4.60 0.82 9.25
N GLY A 138 4.71 0.88 10.58
CA GLY A 138 5.80 1.59 11.27
C GLY A 138 7.18 1.00 10.95
N GLN A 139 7.32 -0.33 10.93
CA GLN A 139 8.58 -0.99 10.57
C GLN A 139 9.00 -0.68 9.13
N TYR A 140 8.04 -0.55 8.20
CA TYR A 140 8.33 -0.17 6.83
C TYR A 140 8.76 1.31 6.73
N ASP A 141 8.12 2.23 7.48
CA ASP A 141 8.55 3.64 7.59
C ASP A 141 10.00 3.75 8.08
N ASP A 142 10.33 3.05 9.17
CA ASP A 142 11.68 3.00 9.72
C ASP A 142 12.70 2.41 8.74
N TRP A 143 12.34 1.36 8.03
CA TRP A 143 13.19 0.72 7.05
C TRP A 143 13.52 1.66 5.88
N LEU A 144 12.52 2.41 5.37
CA LEU A 144 12.72 3.41 4.33
C LEU A 144 13.65 4.53 4.80
N ARG A 145 13.45 5.04 6.03
CA ARG A 145 14.29 6.10 6.61
C ARG A 145 15.72 5.65 6.80
N ARG A 146 15.96 4.43 7.28
CA ARG A 146 17.33 3.87 7.42
C ARG A 146 18.06 3.76 6.09
N ARG A 147 17.33 3.59 4.98
CA ARG A 147 17.89 3.60 3.63
C ARG A 147 18.11 5.01 3.05
N GLY A 148 17.91 6.04 3.83
CA GLY A 148 18.09 7.43 3.40
C GLY A 148 16.98 7.94 2.47
N VAL A 149 15.82 7.30 2.42
CA VAL A 149 14.70 7.75 1.59
C VAL A 149 14.14 9.05 2.15
N VAL A 150 14.05 10.09 1.32
CA VAL A 150 13.55 11.41 1.73
C VAL A 150 12.08 11.35 2.14
N ARG A 151 11.70 12.19 3.11
CA ARG A 151 10.40 12.17 3.76
C ARG A 151 9.20 12.23 2.80
N ASN A 152 9.28 13.04 1.75
CA ASN A 152 8.21 13.12 0.73
C ASN A 152 8.04 11.81 -0.06
N THR A 153 9.14 11.07 -0.29
CA THR A 153 9.09 9.75 -0.95
C THR A 153 8.53 8.68 -0.01
N VAL A 154 8.89 8.73 1.27
CA VAL A 154 8.27 7.86 2.30
C VAL A 154 6.76 8.09 2.34
N SER A 155 6.35 9.36 2.46
CA SER A 155 4.93 9.75 2.44
C SER A 155 4.22 9.30 1.15
N PHE A 156 4.88 9.37 0.01
CA PHE A 156 4.35 8.89 -1.26
C PHE A 156 4.03 7.39 -1.21
N TYR A 157 4.95 6.56 -0.72
CA TYR A 157 4.71 5.13 -0.56
C TYR A 157 3.58 4.83 0.43
N MET A 158 3.57 5.53 1.58
CA MET A 158 2.52 5.37 2.59
C MET A 158 1.13 5.74 2.06
N ARG A 159 1.01 6.81 1.28
CA ARG A 159 -0.26 7.21 0.64
C ARG A 159 -0.79 6.16 -0.33
N ILE A 160 0.09 5.56 -1.14
CA ILE A 160 -0.33 4.51 -2.08
C ILE A 160 -0.76 3.26 -1.32
N LEU A 161 0.03 2.78 -0.34
CA LEU A 161 -0.35 1.61 0.45
C LEU A 161 -1.65 1.83 1.22
N ARG A 162 -1.86 3.03 1.79
CA ARG A 162 -3.12 3.41 2.44
C ARG A 162 -4.30 3.38 1.45
N ALA A 163 -4.11 3.90 0.23
CA ALA A 163 -5.14 3.87 -0.79
C ALA A 163 -5.50 2.44 -1.21
N VAL A 164 -4.49 1.57 -1.34
CA VAL A 164 -4.67 0.13 -1.62
C VAL A 164 -5.43 -0.55 -0.48
N TYR A 165 -5.02 -0.31 0.77
CA TYR A 165 -5.68 -0.87 1.96
C TYR A 165 -7.14 -0.44 2.04
N ASN A 166 -7.42 0.86 1.91
CA ASN A 166 -8.79 1.39 1.94
C ASN A 166 -9.65 0.83 0.81
N ARG A 167 -9.05 0.54 -0.36
CA ARG A 167 -9.76 -0.13 -1.43
C ARG A 167 -10.06 -1.58 -1.10
N ALA A 168 -9.11 -2.29 -0.50
CA ALA A 168 -9.32 -3.66 -0.02
C ALA A 168 -10.44 -3.73 1.05
N VAL A 169 -10.54 -2.72 1.92
CA VAL A 169 -11.67 -2.57 2.86
C VAL A 169 -12.99 -2.41 2.12
N LYS A 170 -13.07 -1.51 1.11
CA LYS A 170 -14.28 -1.30 0.31
C LYS A 170 -14.70 -2.54 -0.49
N GLU A 171 -13.75 -3.38 -0.89
CA GLU A 171 -13.98 -4.64 -1.60
C GLU A 171 -14.21 -5.83 -0.63
N ASP A 172 -14.38 -5.57 0.67
CA ASP A 172 -14.55 -6.58 1.73
C ASP A 172 -13.44 -7.67 1.76
N VAL A 173 -12.23 -7.28 1.36
CA VAL A 173 -11.05 -8.14 1.43
C VAL A 173 -10.48 -8.15 2.85
N VAL A 174 -10.52 -7.00 3.54
CA VAL A 174 -10.01 -6.82 4.90
C VAL A 174 -10.96 -5.93 5.69
N PRO A 175 -11.14 -6.17 7.01
CA PRO A 175 -11.89 -5.27 7.88
C PRO A 175 -11.14 -3.96 8.10
N GLN A 176 -11.88 -2.88 8.42
CA GLN A 176 -11.31 -1.58 8.75
C GLN A 176 -10.56 -1.63 10.09
N THR A 177 -9.23 -1.40 10.07
CA THR A 177 -8.39 -1.34 11.30
C THR A 177 -7.48 -0.11 11.35
N ASP A 178 -7.46 0.71 10.30
CA ASP A 178 -6.73 1.97 10.17
C ASP A 178 -5.21 1.88 10.48
N PRO A 179 -4.47 0.94 9.86
CA PRO A 179 -3.07 0.68 10.18
C PRO A 179 -2.11 1.83 9.81
N PHE A 180 -2.58 2.84 9.07
CA PHE A 180 -1.80 4.01 8.63
C PHE A 180 -2.01 5.25 9.49
N ARG A 181 -2.66 5.12 10.66
CA ARG A 181 -3.02 6.24 11.53
C ARG A 181 -1.82 7.06 11.98
N HIS A 182 -0.71 6.42 12.30
CA HIS A 182 0.45 7.06 12.92
C HIS A 182 1.60 7.35 11.95
N VAL A 183 1.46 7.06 10.65
CA VAL A 183 2.50 7.36 9.67
C VAL A 183 2.23 8.68 8.95
N TYR A 184 3.31 9.37 8.60
CA TYR A 184 3.23 10.62 7.88
C TYR A 184 2.79 10.40 6.42
N THR A 185 1.71 11.04 6.03
CA THR A 185 1.14 11.00 4.67
C THR A 185 0.97 12.40 4.06
N GLY A 186 1.55 13.42 4.68
CA GLY A 186 1.58 14.80 4.17
C GLY A 186 2.60 15.02 3.06
N VAL A 187 2.75 16.25 2.64
CA VAL A 187 3.78 16.70 1.69
C VAL A 187 4.52 17.87 2.30
N ASP A 188 5.81 17.69 2.56
CA ASP A 188 6.66 18.79 3.01
C ASP A 188 6.92 19.76 1.86
N GLN A 189 6.96 21.04 2.20
CA GLN A 189 7.36 22.06 1.22
C GLN A 189 8.80 21.78 0.78
N THR A 190 9.00 21.75 -0.53
CA THR A 190 10.33 21.66 -1.12
C THR A 190 10.81 23.05 -1.49
N CYS A 191 12.10 23.30 -1.35
CA CYS A 191 12.72 24.54 -1.80
C CYS A 191 12.52 24.65 -3.32
N LYS A 192 11.76 25.66 -3.75
CA LYS A 192 11.56 25.94 -5.18
C LYS A 192 12.87 26.51 -5.73
N ARG A 193 13.39 25.88 -6.77
CA ARG A 193 14.56 26.37 -7.50
C ARG A 193 14.12 27.35 -8.57
N ALA A 194 13.47 28.44 -8.15
CA ALA A 194 13.13 29.51 -9.07
C ALA A 194 14.41 30.24 -9.51
N VAL A 195 14.52 30.53 -10.79
CA VAL A 195 15.60 31.33 -11.35
C VAL A 195 15.08 32.71 -11.71
N GLY A 196 15.93 33.73 -11.69
CA GLY A 196 15.58 35.07 -12.12
C GLY A 196 15.37 35.15 -13.63
N GLU A 197 14.67 36.19 -14.08
CA GLU A 197 14.39 36.46 -15.49
C GLU A 197 15.69 36.62 -16.31
N ASP A 198 16.73 37.22 -15.71
CA ASP A 198 18.07 37.35 -16.31
C ASP A 198 18.67 35.99 -16.74
N VAL A 199 18.40 34.91 -15.99
CA VAL A 199 18.86 33.57 -16.36
C VAL A 199 18.08 33.07 -17.57
N VAL A 200 16.78 33.32 -17.66
CA VAL A 200 15.93 32.94 -18.79
C VAL A 200 16.40 33.65 -20.07
N VAL A 201 16.68 34.97 -19.98
CA VAL A 201 17.23 35.75 -21.11
C VAL A 201 18.58 35.18 -21.57
N ARG A 202 19.49 34.87 -20.64
CA ARG A 202 20.79 34.27 -20.98
C ARG A 202 20.63 32.89 -21.63
N LEU A 203 19.73 32.02 -21.10
CA LEU A 203 19.44 30.74 -21.71
C LEU A 203 18.94 30.86 -23.15
N ARG A 204 18.07 31.83 -23.42
CA ARG A 204 17.54 32.09 -24.77
C ARG A 204 18.66 32.47 -25.76
N GLN A 205 19.69 33.18 -25.31
CA GLN A 205 20.79 33.67 -26.14
C GLN A 205 21.94 32.66 -26.31
N LEU A 206 21.89 31.50 -25.67
CA LEU A 206 22.96 30.49 -25.79
C LEU A 206 23.08 29.97 -27.22
N ASP A 207 24.28 30.02 -27.77
CA ASP A 207 24.62 29.33 -29.01
C ASP A 207 24.83 27.82 -28.69
N LEU A 208 23.92 26.99 -29.18
CA LEU A 208 23.90 25.53 -28.97
C LEU A 208 23.93 24.76 -30.31
N THR A 209 24.46 25.40 -31.37
CA THR A 209 24.56 24.80 -32.72
C THR A 209 25.31 23.45 -32.70
N HIS A 210 26.25 23.29 -31.78
CA HIS A 210 27.05 22.05 -31.62
C HIS A 210 26.38 20.97 -30.80
N SER A 211 25.20 21.24 -30.23
CA SER A 211 24.48 20.29 -29.36
C SER A 211 22.96 20.34 -29.58
N PRO A 212 22.43 19.62 -30.60
CA PRO A 212 21.01 19.65 -30.93
C PRO A 212 20.09 19.24 -29.77
N SER A 213 20.53 18.33 -28.91
CA SER A 213 19.74 17.90 -27.75
C SER A 213 19.62 19.00 -26.68
N LEU A 214 20.67 19.79 -26.45
CA LEU A 214 20.64 20.93 -25.54
C LEU A 214 19.86 22.09 -26.16
N ALA A 215 19.96 22.31 -27.48
CA ALA A 215 19.15 23.29 -28.18
C ALA A 215 17.65 22.98 -28.01
N LEU A 216 17.24 21.74 -28.27
CA LEU A 216 15.86 21.32 -28.07
C LEU A 216 15.41 21.46 -26.60
N ALA A 217 16.24 21.09 -25.64
CA ALA A 217 15.91 21.25 -24.22
C ALA A 217 15.73 22.72 -23.82
N ARG A 218 16.59 23.62 -24.33
CA ARG A 218 16.46 25.08 -24.17
C ARG A 218 15.13 25.55 -24.74
N ASP A 219 14.81 25.16 -25.97
CA ASP A 219 13.62 25.67 -26.68
C ASP A 219 12.35 25.17 -25.99
N ILE A 220 12.30 23.92 -25.53
CA ILE A 220 11.19 23.42 -24.72
C ILE A 220 11.06 24.19 -23.40
N PHE A 221 12.18 24.50 -22.73
CA PHE A 221 12.17 25.27 -21.48
C PHE A 221 11.62 26.68 -21.72
N ILE A 222 12.12 27.39 -22.76
CA ILE A 222 11.67 28.73 -23.11
C ILE A 222 10.18 28.73 -23.52
N PHE A 223 9.74 27.74 -24.32
CA PHE A 223 8.35 27.56 -24.67
C PHE A 223 7.48 27.37 -23.43
N SER A 224 7.88 26.45 -22.51
CA SER A 224 7.18 26.25 -21.23
C SER A 224 7.09 27.55 -20.42
N TYR A 225 8.19 28.31 -20.35
CA TYR A 225 8.20 29.60 -19.65
C TYR A 225 7.22 30.63 -20.29
N CYS A 226 7.23 30.78 -21.59
CA CYS A 226 6.32 31.72 -22.33
C CYS A 226 4.85 31.27 -22.20
N THR A 227 4.58 29.97 -22.10
CA THR A 227 3.22 29.43 -21.91
C THR A 227 2.83 29.29 -20.43
N ARG A 228 3.43 30.09 -19.54
CA ARG A 228 3.16 30.11 -18.07
C ARG A 228 3.37 28.79 -17.36
N GLY A 229 4.34 27.99 -17.78
CA GLY A 229 4.69 26.74 -17.13
C GLY A 229 3.94 25.53 -17.64
N MET A 230 3.60 25.50 -18.93
CA MET A 230 3.03 24.32 -19.57
C MET A 230 3.91 23.09 -19.31
N ALA A 231 3.31 22.00 -18.85
CA ALA A 231 4.06 20.79 -18.52
C ALA A 231 4.65 20.14 -19.78
N PHE A 232 5.84 19.52 -19.64
CA PHE A 232 6.52 18.88 -20.78
C PHE A 232 5.63 17.86 -21.51
N VAL A 233 4.80 17.12 -20.80
CA VAL A 233 3.87 16.15 -21.40
C VAL A 233 2.85 16.84 -22.30
N ASP A 234 2.36 18.00 -21.89
CA ASP A 234 1.36 18.75 -22.68
C ASP A 234 2.02 19.37 -23.93
N ILE A 235 3.26 19.87 -23.78
CA ILE A 235 4.06 20.36 -24.93
C ILE A 235 4.31 19.23 -25.94
N ALA A 236 4.66 18.02 -25.45
CA ALA A 236 4.96 16.86 -26.30
C ALA A 236 3.73 16.34 -27.08
N PHE A 237 2.52 16.62 -26.59
CA PHE A 237 1.26 16.25 -27.25
C PHE A 237 0.57 17.41 -27.95
N LEU A 238 1.15 18.63 -27.93
CA LEU A 238 0.59 19.80 -28.61
C LEU A 238 0.60 19.57 -30.13
N ARG A 239 -0.53 19.83 -30.76
CA ARG A 239 -0.72 19.67 -32.22
C ARG A 239 -1.00 21.00 -32.85
N ASN A 240 -0.69 21.17 -34.16
CA ASN A 240 -0.95 22.39 -34.90
C ASN A 240 -2.42 22.82 -34.81
N GLN A 241 -3.37 21.87 -34.74
CA GLN A 241 -4.80 22.17 -34.60
C GLN A 241 -5.19 22.76 -33.22
N ASP A 242 -4.31 22.64 -32.23
CA ASP A 242 -4.54 23.15 -30.87
C ASP A 242 -4.10 24.66 -30.77
N ILE A 243 -3.52 25.21 -31.85
CA ILE A 243 -3.13 26.60 -31.95
C ILE A 243 -4.29 27.35 -32.63
N VAL A 244 -4.95 28.25 -31.89
CA VAL A 244 -6.10 29.03 -32.36
C VAL A 244 -5.69 30.49 -32.40
N GLY A 245 -5.62 31.05 -33.61
CA GLY A 245 -5.27 32.46 -33.84
C GLY A 245 -3.77 32.76 -33.80
N ASP A 246 -3.40 33.99 -34.02
CA ASP A 246 -2.01 34.50 -34.04
C ASP A 246 -1.50 34.91 -32.66
N THR A 247 -2.12 34.43 -31.56
CA THR A 247 -1.75 34.74 -30.18
C THR A 247 -1.38 33.49 -29.40
#